data_f348e66a7339e288681db8ae49b8ba94
#
_entry.id   f348e66a7339e288681db8ae49b8ba94
#
_cell.length_a   1.000
_cell.length_b   1.000
_cell.length_c   1.000
_cell.angle_alpha   90.00
_cell.angle_beta   90.00
_cell.angle_gamma   90.00
#
_symmetry.space_group_name_H-M   'P 1'
#
loop_
_entity.id
_entity.type
_entity.pdbx_description
1 polymer ?
#
loop_
_entity_poly.entity_id
_entity_poly.type
_entity_poly.pdbx_seq_one_letter_code
_entity_poly.pdbx_strand_id
1 'polypeptide(L)'
;WKSARFPFLILNFNKTSKITPLASNIISLAYLWNVVRVQGGAYGTGLVSRASGFTCCYSYRDPNGKESLKKYEKCGTFLKDYLKENHDLTGFIIGTLSGLMPLMMPYNIGKYGDLYYFNQKDEKARQEQLEAILNVDKDELLEIAKAIDETLEKGGICIIGGKNQIDQCDLDEVISL
;
A
#
# COMPACT_ATOMS: atom_id res chain seq x y z
N TRP A 1 11.54 -17.36 12.62
CA TRP A 1 10.51 -17.38 11.57
C TRP A 1 10.13 -15.95 11.17
N LYS A 2 10.89 -15.33 10.27
CA LYS A 2 10.54 -14.06 9.66
C LYS A 2 10.53 -14.28 8.16
N SER A 3 9.37 -14.56 7.57
CA SER A 3 9.20 -14.31 6.16
C SER A 3 8.65 -12.89 6.02
N ALA A 4 9.50 -11.97 5.68
CA ALA A 4 9.09 -10.64 5.26
C ALA A 4 9.23 -10.58 3.74
N ARG A 5 8.18 -10.13 3.05
CA ARG A 5 8.20 -9.84 1.63
C ARG A 5 8.20 -8.35 1.44
N PHE A 6 9.17 -7.90 0.70
CA PHE A 6 9.20 -6.55 0.20
C PHE A 6 9.28 -6.62 -1.33
N PRO A 7 8.17 -6.66 -2.06
CA PRO A 7 8.25 -6.22 -3.44
C PRO A 7 8.62 -4.74 -3.38
N PHE A 8 9.87 -4.43 -3.72
CA PHE A 8 10.32 -3.05 -3.88
C PHE A 8 9.81 -2.58 -5.24
N LEU A 9 8.75 -1.84 -5.20
CA LEU A 9 8.22 -1.17 -6.35
C LEU A 9 8.54 0.31 -6.21
N ILE A 10 9.56 0.78 -6.91
CA ILE A 10 9.80 2.20 -7.07
C ILE A 10 8.86 2.69 -8.17
N LEU A 11 7.67 3.13 -7.77
CA LEU A 11 6.87 3.97 -8.62
C LEU A 11 7.50 5.35 -8.70
N ASN A 12 8.07 5.69 -9.85
CA ASN A 12 8.18 7.08 -10.23
C ASN A 12 6.77 7.62 -10.50
N PHE A 13 5.96 7.78 -9.45
CA PHE A 13 4.82 8.67 -9.50
C PHE A 13 5.37 10.10 -9.53
N ASN A 14 5.59 10.63 -10.73
CA ASN A 14 5.77 12.08 -10.92
C ASN A 14 4.52 12.90 -10.52
N LYS A 15 3.46 12.22 -10.10
CA LYS A 15 2.30 12.71 -9.38
C LYS A 15 1.98 11.68 -8.31
N THR A 16 2.59 11.79 -7.15
CA THR A 16 2.07 11.12 -5.95
C THR A 16 0.68 11.70 -5.73
N SER A 17 -0.33 11.02 -6.23
CA SER A 17 -1.69 11.50 -6.06
C SER A 17 -1.95 11.62 -4.57
N LYS A 18 -2.46 12.77 -4.16
CA LYS A 18 -2.79 13.07 -2.77
C LYS A 18 -3.73 12.03 -2.16
N ILE A 19 -4.47 11.31 -3.00
CA ILE A 19 -5.44 10.29 -2.61
C ILE A 19 -4.89 8.85 -2.63
N THR A 20 -3.62 8.63 -3.00
CA THR A 20 -3.01 7.29 -2.96
C THR A 20 -3.14 6.59 -1.59
N PRO A 21 -3.05 7.27 -0.42
CA PRO A 21 -3.30 6.63 0.87
C PRO A 21 -4.70 6.03 0.98
N LEU A 22 -5.71 6.66 0.40
CA LEU A 22 -7.07 6.13 0.38
C LEU A 22 -7.18 4.86 -0.47
N ALA A 23 -6.63 4.87 -1.69
CA ALA A 23 -6.58 3.69 -2.54
C ALA A 23 -5.85 2.52 -1.86
N SER A 24 -4.73 2.80 -1.19
CA SER A 24 -3.97 1.81 -0.42
C SER A 24 -4.79 1.22 0.73
N ASN A 25 -5.58 2.04 1.42
CA ASN A 25 -6.45 1.61 2.52
C ASN A 25 -7.59 0.70 2.00
N ILE A 26 -8.25 1.10 0.91
CA ILE A 26 -9.32 0.29 0.28
C ILE A 26 -8.76 -1.08 -0.12
N ILE A 27 -7.65 -1.13 -0.86
CA ILE A 27 -7.04 -2.39 -1.32
C ILE A 27 -6.61 -3.25 -0.13
N SER A 28 -6.00 -2.66 0.89
CA SER A 28 -5.52 -3.40 2.06
C SER A 28 -6.66 -4.07 2.82
N LEU A 29 -7.75 -3.34 3.10
CA LEU A 29 -8.83 -3.81 3.96
C LEU A 29 -9.91 -4.58 3.19
N ALA A 30 -10.32 -4.11 2.01
CA ALA A 30 -11.39 -4.76 1.26
C ALA A 30 -10.89 -5.98 0.46
N TYR A 31 -9.61 -6.02 0.08
CA TYR A 31 -9.07 -7.09 -0.74
C TYR A 31 -8.01 -7.93 -0.04
N LEU A 32 -6.81 -7.37 0.20
CA LEU A 32 -5.67 -8.14 0.68
C LEU A 32 -5.94 -8.81 2.03
N TRP A 33 -6.65 -8.14 2.92
CA TRP A 33 -7.04 -8.71 4.20
C TRP A 33 -7.81 -10.03 4.03
N ASN A 34 -8.73 -10.10 3.07
CA ASN A 34 -9.53 -11.29 2.82
C ASN A 34 -8.71 -12.37 2.10
N VAL A 35 -8.05 -12.04 0.99
CA VAL A 35 -7.46 -13.06 0.09
C VAL A 35 -6.09 -13.54 0.54
N VAL A 36 -5.31 -12.69 1.21
CA VAL A 36 -3.96 -13.03 1.67
C VAL A 36 -3.95 -13.42 3.14
N ARG A 37 -4.66 -12.70 4.01
CA ARG A 37 -4.68 -12.99 5.43
C ARG A 37 -5.69 -14.08 5.80
N VAL A 38 -6.98 -13.86 5.52
CA VAL A 38 -8.05 -14.76 5.97
C VAL A 38 -8.00 -16.07 5.21
N GLN A 39 -7.94 -16.05 3.90
CA GLN A 39 -7.92 -17.25 3.06
C GLN A 39 -6.49 -17.81 2.90
N GLY A 40 -5.49 -16.96 2.77
CA GLY A 40 -4.10 -17.35 2.56
C GLY A 40 -3.33 -17.70 3.83
N GLY A 41 -3.84 -17.33 5.01
CA GLY A 41 -3.24 -17.67 6.30
C GLY A 41 -2.06 -16.78 6.72
N ALA A 42 -1.79 -15.68 6.01
CA ALA A 42 -0.77 -14.72 6.42
C ALA A 42 -1.17 -14.02 7.73
N TYR A 43 -0.19 -13.73 8.59
CA TYR A 43 -0.44 -13.00 9.84
C TYR A 43 -0.82 -11.53 9.60
N GLY A 44 -0.19 -10.90 8.62
CA GLY A 44 -0.48 -9.53 8.22
C GLY A 44 -0.21 -9.31 6.75
N THR A 45 -0.91 -8.38 6.14
CA THR A 45 -0.75 -7.99 4.74
C THR A 45 -1.26 -6.56 4.51
N GLY A 46 -0.85 -5.95 3.44
CA GLY A 46 -1.36 -4.65 3.02
C GLY A 46 -0.61 -4.09 1.81
N LEU A 47 -1.14 -2.98 1.33
CA LEU A 47 -0.49 -2.09 0.36
C LEU A 47 -0.08 -0.82 1.09
N VAL A 48 1.18 -0.46 1.03
CA VAL A 48 1.73 0.75 1.65
C VAL A 48 2.23 1.69 0.56
N SER A 49 1.78 2.93 0.62
CA SER A 49 2.30 4.03 -0.19
C SER A 49 2.90 5.10 0.70
N ARG A 50 4.09 5.58 0.35
CA ARG A 50 4.80 6.65 1.07
C ARG A 50 4.92 7.89 0.21
N ALA A 51 5.04 9.03 0.86
CA ALA A 51 5.22 10.33 0.20
C ALA A 51 6.47 10.40 -0.71
N SER A 52 7.44 9.51 -0.51
CA SER A 52 8.62 9.36 -1.37
C SER A 52 8.31 8.72 -2.73
N GLY A 53 7.07 8.35 -3.02
CA GLY A 53 6.68 7.59 -4.20
C GLY A 53 6.84 6.07 -4.06
N PHE A 54 7.38 5.61 -2.93
CA PHE A 54 7.50 4.19 -2.67
C PHE A 54 6.14 3.55 -2.40
N THR A 55 5.78 2.55 -3.20
CA THR A 55 4.56 1.76 -3.00
C THR A 55 4.89 0.28 -3.02
N CYS A 56 4.41 -0.49 -2.06
CA CYS A 56 4.63 -1.93 -2.03
C CYS A 56 3.45 -2.69 -1.42
N CYS A 57 3.18 -3.87 -1.95
CA CYS A 57 2.41 -4.89 -1.28
C CYS A 57 3.32 -5.71 -0.37
N TYR A 58 2.83 -6.09 0.78
CA TYR A 58 3.58 -6.92 1.71
C TYR A 58 2.71 -7.98 2.37
N SER A 59 3.34 -9.05 2.79
CA SER A 59 2.78 -10.00 3.74
C SER A 59 3.82 -10.39 4.79
N TYR A 60 3.34 -10.75 5.96
CA TYR A 60 4.17 -11.14 7.09
C TYR A 60 3.71 -12.49 7.64
N ARG A 61 4.66 -13.40 7.91
CA ARG A 61 4.38 -14.79 8.30
C ARG A 61 3.38 -15.44 7.36
N ASP A 62 3.68 -15.36 6.07
CA ASP A 62 2.82 -15.84 5.01
C ASP A 62 3.23 -17.27 4.60
N PRO A 63 2.36 -18.27 4.81
CA PRO A 63 2.67 -19.64 4.42
C PRO A 63 2.58 -19.89 2.92
N ASN A 64 1.84 -19.03 2.18
CA ASN A 64 1.49 -19.24 0.76
C ASN A 64 2.06 -18.17 -0.16
N GLY A 65 3.32 -17.95 -0.03
CA GLY A 65 4.01 -16.87 -0.69
C GLY A 65 3.80 -16.71 -2.14
N LYS A 66 3.89 -17.74 -2.92
CA LYS A 66 3.67 -17.72 -4.38
C LYS A 66 2.25 -17.27 -4.74
N GLU A 67 1.26 -17.74 -4.01
CA GLU A 67 -0.12 -17.34 -4.27
C GLU A 67 -0.39 -15.89 -3.86
N SER A 68 0.25 -15.41 -2.81
CA SER A 68 0.13 -13.99 -2.40
C SER A 68 0.68 -13.04 -3.45
N LEU A 69 1.77 -13.39 -4.15
CA LEU A 69 2.28 -12.61 -5.27
C LEU A 69 1.23 -12.43 -6.37
N LYS A 70 0.57 -13.53 -6.78
CA LYS A 70 -0.50 -13.47 -7.78
C LYS A 70 -1.70 -12.61 -7.34
N LYS A 71 -1.94 -12.52 -6.02
CA LYS A 71 -2.98 -11.64 -5.48
C LYS A 71 -2.56 -10.18 -5.55
N TYR A 72 -1.28 -9.88 -5.32
CA TYR A 72 -0.79 -8.51 -5.43
C TYR A 72 -0.93 -7.95 -6.85
N GLU A 73 -0.65 -8.74 -7.87
CA GLU A 73 -0.82 -8.36 -9.28
C GLU A 73 -2.27 -7.91 -9.62
N LYS A 74 -3.25 -8.32 -8.82
CA LYS A 74 -4.66 -8.00 -9.03
C LYS A 74 -5.16 -6.78 -8.22
N CYS A 75 -4.29 -6.09 -7.52
CA CYS A 75 -4.70 -4.98 -6.64
C CYS A 75 -5.41 -3.84 -7.37
N GLY A 76 -4.87 -3.39 -8.49
CA GLY A 76 -5.49 -2.32 -9.28
C GLY A 76 -6.77 -2.79 -9.98
N THR A 77 -6.77 -4.01 -10.53
CA THR A 77 -7.97 -4.61 -11.12
C THR A 77 -9.09 -4.73 -10.09
N PHE A 78 -8.77 -5.20 -8.87
CA PHE A 78 -9.75 -5.23 -7.79
C PHE A 78 -10.32 -3.83 -7.48
N LEU A 79 -9.47 -2.81 -7.37
CA LEU A 79 -9.93 -1.45 -7.08
C LEU A 79 -10.88 -0.93 -8.17
N LYS A 80 -10.56 -1.18 -9.46
CA LYS A 80 -11.45 -0.83 -10.58
C LYS A 80 -12.84 -1.47 -10.45
N ASP A 81 -12.89 -2.76 -10.14
CA ASP A 81 -14.16 -3.48 -10.03
C ASP A 81 -14.93 -3.04 -8.78
N TYR A 82 -14.24 -2.86 -7.65
CA TYR A 82 -14.83 -2.34 -6.42
C TYR A 82 -15.51 -0.96 -6.61
N LEU A 83 -14.87 -0.07 -7.36
CA LEU A 83 -15.44 1.25 -7.67
C LEU A 83 -16.64 1.19 -8.60
N LYS A 84 -16.74 0.20 -9.52
CA LYS A 84 -17.90 0.00 -10.38
C LYS A 84 -19.15 -0.40 -9.59
N GLU A 85 -18.98 -1.16 -8.52
CA GLU A 85 -20.09 -1.64 -7.68
C GLU A 85 -20.68 -0.55 -6.78
N ASN A 86 -20.17 0.69 -6.83
CA ASN A 86 -20.66 1.84 -6.07
C ASN A 86 -20.73 1.65 -4.55
N HIS A 87 -19.76 0.96 -3.99
CA HIS A 87 -19.66 0.83 -2.54
C HIS A 87 -19.50 2.19 -1.84
N ASP A 88 -20.03 2.29 -0.62
CA ASP A 88 -19.79 3.44 0.23
C ASP A 88 -18.33 3.50 0.69
N LEU A 89 -17.65 4.58 0.35
CA LEU A 89 -16.24 4.80 0.69
C LEU A 89 -16.05 5.58 2.00
N THR A 90 -17.13 6.01 2.65
CA THR A 90 -17.08 6.87 3.85
C THR A 90 -16.20 6.28 4.95
N GLY A 91 -16.31 4.99 5.22
CA GLY A 91 -15.49 4.32 6.24
C GLY A 91 -13.99 4.35 5.91
N PHE A 92 -13.62 4.16 4.64
CA PHE A 92 -12.22 4.23 4.19
C PHE A 92 -11.68 5.66 4.22
N ILE A 93 -12.49 6.64 3.84
CA ILE A 93 -12.13 8.06 3.92
C ILE A 93 -11.83 8.44 5.37
N ILE A 94 -12.75 8.16 6.30
CA ILE A 94 -12.56 8.44 7.73
C ILE A 94 -11.33 7.73 8.28
N GLY A 95 -11.15 6.44 7.99
CA GLY A 95 -10.00 5.66 8.43
C GLY A 95 -8.67 6.22 7.90
N THR A 96 -8.63 6.64 6.63
CA THR A 96 -7.45 7.24 6.02
C THR A 96 -7.11 8.60 6.64
N LEU A 97 -8.11 9.48 6.80
CA LEU A 97 -7.93 10.78 7.44
C LEU A 97 -7.47 10.64 8.89
N SER A 98 -8.05 9.71 9.64
CA SER A 98 -7.62 9.43 11.02
C SER A 98 -6.17 8.96 11.10
N GLY A 99 -5.72 8.16 10.13
CA GLY A 99 -4.32 7.73 10.04
C GLY A 99 -3.34 8.85 9.68
N LEU A 100 -3.80 9.84 8.89
CA LEU A 100 -3.01 11.02 8.53
C LEU A 100 -3.01 12.11 9.61
N MET A 101 -3.98 12.08 10.52
CA MET A 101 -4.13 13.02 11.63
C MET A 101 -4.14 12.31 12.98
N PRO A 102 -3.10 11.52 13.33
CA PRO A 102 -3.07 10.83 14.60
C PRO A 102 -2.99 11.83 15.77
N LEU A 103 -3.63 11.50 16.87
CA LEU A 103 -3.41 12.22 18.13
C LEU A 103 -1.95 12.03 18.56
N MET A 104 -1.22 13.14 18.70
CA MET A 104 0.21 13.09 18.99
C MET A 104 0.51 13.67 20.38
N MET A 105 1.40 13.00 21.11
CA MET A 105 2.03 13.58 22.28
C MET A 105 2.91 14.78 21.89
N PRO A 106 3.10 15.79 22.76
CA PRO A 106 3.90 16.99 22.45
C PRO A 106 5.30 16.67 21.90
N TYR A 107 5.96 15.65 22.43
CA TYR A 107 7.25 15.17 21.90
C TYR A 107 7.18 14.75 20.44
N ASN A 108 6.13 14.02 20.06
CA ASN A 108 5.96 13.56 18.68
C ASN A 108 5.63 14.72 17.74
N ILE A 109 4.92 15.75 18.21
CA ILE A 109 4.63 16.96 17.41
C ILE A 109 5.94 17.63 16.96
N GLY A 110 6.91 17.79 17.89
CA GLY A 110 8.23 18.33 17.54
C GLY A 110 8.94 17.48 16.50
N LYS A 111 9.00 16.16 16.70
CA LYS A 111 9.62 15.22 15.74
C LYS A 111 8.98 15.25 14.37
N TYR A 112 7.65 15.36 14.29
CA TYR A 112 6.93 15.51 13.02
C TYR A 112 7.18 16.87 12.37
N GLY A 113 7.31 17.94 13.16
CA GLY A 113 7.70 19.25 12.68
C GLY A 113 9.06 19.23 11.99
N ASP A 114 10.05 18.58 12.60
CA ASP A 114 11.36 18.36 11.99
C ASP A 114 11.27 17.59 10.67
N LEU A 115 10.51 16.49 10.66
CA LEU A 115 10.31 15.69 9.43
C LEU A 115 9.64 16.50 8.33
N TYR A 116 8.68 17.33 8.63
CA TYR A 116 8.00 18.19 7.65
C TYR A 116 8.95 19.26 7.13
N TYR A 117 9.73 19.87 7.99
CA TYR A 117 10.74 20.85 7.58
C TYR A 117 11.78 20.25 6.63
N PHE A 118 12.40 19.12 6.99
CA PHE A 118 13.37 18.46 6.13
C PHE A 118 12.81 17.89 4.82
N ASN A 119 11.56 17.46 4.83
CA ASN A 119 10.88 16.99 3.61
C ASN A 119 10.21 18.12 2.81
N GLN A 120 10.39 19.38 3.20
CA GLN A 120 9.79 20.54 2.55
C GLN A 120 8.25 20.44 2.42
N LYS A 121 7.61 19.78 3.39
CA LYS A 121 6.15 19.68 3.48
C LYS A 121 5.62 20.81 4.33
N ASP A 122 4.97 21.77 3.68
CA ASP A 122 4.26 22.82 4.38
C ASP A 122 2.84 22.39 4.81
N GLU A 123 2.24 23.17 5.71
CA GLU A 123 0.88 22.92 6.20
C GLU A 123 -0.16 23.02 5.07
N LYS A 124 0.10 23.86 4.05
CA LYS A 124 -0.77 24.00 2.89
C LYS A 124 -0.83 22.70 2.09
N ALA A 125 0.32 22.07 1.79
CA ALA A 125 0.37 20.80 1.08
C ALA A 125 -0.34 19.67 1.87
N ARG A 126 -0.24 19.70 3.20
CA ARG A 126 -0.96 18.79 4.08
C ARG A 126 -2.48 19.01 4.01
N GLN A 127 -2.93 20.25 4.13
CA GLN A 127 -4.35 20.60 4.03
C GLN A 127 -4.94 20.19 2.68
N GLU A 128 -4.25 20.49 1.59
CA GLU A 128 -4.65 20.09 0.25
C GLU A 128 -4.76 18.56 0.08
N GLN A 129 -3.91 17.79 0.76
CA GLN A 129 -4.01 16.32 0.77
C GLN A 129 -5.27 15.85 1.49
N LEU A 130 -5.59 16.41 2.65
CA LEU A 130 -6.78 16.07 3.42
C LEU A 130 -8.05 16.40 2.66
N GLU A 131 -8.10 17.58 2.03
CA GLU A 131 -9.23 18.02 1.21
C GLU A 131 -9.41 17.15 -0.03
N ALA A 132 -8.33 16.74 -0.69
CA ALA A 132 -8.39 15.83 -1.83
C ALA A 132 -8.95 14.45 -1.44
N ILE A 133 -8.60 13.93 -0.26
CA ILE A 133 -9.15 12.66 0.23
C ILE A 133 -10.63 12.82 0.60
N LEU A 134 -11.00 13.94 1.23
CA LEU A 134 -12.38 14.21 1.65
C LEU A 134 -13.33 14.36 0.44
N ASN A 135 -12.85 15.02 -0.62
CA ASN A 135 -13.63 15.30 -1.83
C ASN A 135 -13.22 14.41 -3.01
N VAL A 136 -12.75 13.19 -2.72
CA VAL A 136 -12.24 12.28 -3.75
C VAL A 136 -13.26 12.00 -4.84
N ASP A 137 -12.82 12.04 -6.11
CA ASP A 137 -13.57 11.59 -7.25
C ASP A 137 -13.22 10.13 -7.60
N LYS A 138 -14.22 9.40 -8.12
CA LYS A 138 -14.04 8.01 -8.59
C LYS A 138 -13.06 7.92 -9.75
N ASP A 139 -13.07 8.88 -10.66
CA ASP A 139 -12.19 8.88 -11.83
C ASP A 139 -10.72 9.00 -11.41
N GLU A 140 -10.42 9.80 -10.38
CA GLU A 140 -9.08 9.89 -9.81
C GLU A 140 -8.62 8.55 -9.19
N LEU A 141 -9.50 7.84 -8.49
CA LEU A 141 -9.20 6.50 -7.96
C LEU A 141 -8.99 5.47 -9.07
N LEU A 142 -9.70 5.57 -10.19
CA LEU A 142 -9.52 4.72 -11.37
C LEU A 142 -8.16 4.95 -12.04
N GLU A 143 -7.69 6.19 -12.08
CA GLU A 143 -6.33 6.51 -12.56
C GLU A 143 -5.26 5.87 -11.66
N ILE A 144 -5.43 5.96 -10.34
CA ILE A 144 -4.52 5.30 -9.38
C ILE A 144 -4.55 3.79 -9.55
N ALA A 145 -5.72 3.20 -9.76
CA ALA A 145 -5.85 1.76 -9.98
C ALA A 145 -5.06 1.28 -11.21
N LYS A 146 -5.08 2.06 -12.30
CA LYS A 146 -4.25 1.77 -13.50
C LYS A 146 -2.76 1.87 -13.18
N ALA A 147 -2.37 2.94 -12.50
CA ALA A 147 -0.98 3.16 -12.12
C ALA A 147 -0.45 2.06 -11.17
N ILE A 148 -1.27 1.54 -10.26
CA ILE A 148 -0.92 0.40 -9.40
C ILE A 148 -0.67 -0.86 -10.23
N ASP A 149 -1.58 -1.21 -11.16
CA ASP A 149 -1.38 -2.38 -12.03
C ASP A 149 -0.08 -2.29 -12.84
N GLU A 150 0.14 -1.16 -13.54
CA GLU A 150 1.36 -0.93 -14.33
C GLU A 150 2.65 -1.02 -13.51
N THR A 151 2.54 -0.68 -12.26
CA THR A 151 3.67 -0.67 -11.34
C THR A 151 3.94 -2.04 -10.77
N LEU A 152 2.91 -2.77 -10.36
CA LEU A 152 3.06 -4.13 -9.83
C LEU A 152 3.57 -5.10 -10.90
N GLU A 153 3.28 -4.84 -12.17
CA GLU A 153 3.78 -5.59 -13.30
C GLU A 153 5.30 -5.43 -13.51
N LYS A 154 5.85 -4.26 -13.18
CA LYS A 154 7.28 -3.93 -13.40
C LYS A 154 8.13 -3.99 -12.13
N GLY A 155 7.53 -4.34 -11.01
CA GLY A 155 8.18 -4.25 -9.72
C GLY A 155 9.10 -5.39 -9.36
N GLY A 156 10.12 -5.07 -8.55
CA GLY A 156 10.99 -6.06 -7.94
C GLY A 156 10.29 -6.86 -6.85
N ILE A 157 10.66 -8.11 -6.70
CA ILE A 157 10.16 -9.03 -5.67
C ILE A 157 11.31 -9.34 -4.71
N CYS A 158 11.05 -9.22 -3.40
CA CYS A 158 11.99 -9.64 -2.37
C CYS A 158 11.28 -10.55 -1.37
N ILE A 159 11.84 -11.71 -1.11
CA ILE A 159 11.31 -12.69 -0.17
C ILE A 159 12.39 -13.05 0.83
N ILE A 160 12.03 -13.01 2.12
CA ILE A 160 12.87 -13.49 3.21
C ILE A 160 12.12 -14.63 3.90
N GLY A 161 12.67 -15.83 3.89
CA GLY A 161 11.98 -17.00 4.47
C GLY A 161 12.82 -18.25 4.50
N GLY A 162 12.20 -19.35 4.90
CA GLY A 162 12.84 -20.67 4.86
C GLY A 162 13.03 -21.16 3.42
N LYS A 163 14.10 -21.93 3.19
CA LYS A 163 14.49 -22.44 1.87
C LYS A 163 13.30 -23.09 1.12
N ASN A 164 12.56 -23.98 1.77
CA ASN A 164 11.42 -24.66 1.14
C ASN A 164 10.31 -23.72 0.63
N GLN A 165 10.18 -22.53 1.19
CA GLN A 165 9.20 -21.52 0.74
C GLN A 165 9.77 -20.68 -0.39
N ILE A 166 11.05 -20.38 -0.33
CA ILE A 166 11.76 -19.60 -1.36
C ILE A 166 11.86 -20.42 -2.64
N ASP A 167 12.19 -21.70 -2.55
CA ASP A 167 12.30 -22.60 -3.70
C ASP A 167 10.98 -22.79 -4.49
N GLN A 168 9.85 -22.45 -3.89
CA GLN A 168 8.54 -22.46 -4.56
C GLN A 168 8.26 -21.20 -5.36
N CYS A 169 9.03 -20.16 -5.14
CA CYS A 169 8.87 -18.87 -5.81
C CYS A 169 9.92 -18.75 -6.92
N ASP A 170 9.47 -18.40 -8.14
CA ASP A 170 10.36 -18.14 -9.26
C ASP A 170 11.08 -16.81 -9.02
N LEU A 171 12.31 -16.88 -8.52
CA LEU A 171 13.15 -15.73 -8.19
C LEU A 171 14.43 -15.76 -9.01
N ASP A 172 14.84 -14.61 -9.52
CA ASP A 172 16.05 -14.48 -10.35
C ASP A 172 17.33 -14.76 -9.56
N GLU A 173 17.34 -14.45 -8.26
CA GLU A 173 18.50 -14.63 -7.39
C GLU A 173 18.08 -15.09 -5.99
N VAL A 174 18.80 -16.05 -5.43
CA VAL A 174 18.59 -16.55 -4.06
C VAL A 174 19.91 -16.48 -3.29
N ILE A 175 19.91 -15.68 -2.21
CA ILE A 175 21.07 -15.54 -1.31
C ILE A 175 20.79 -16.33 -0.02
N SER A 176 21.72 -17.22 0.34
CA SER A 176 21.70 -17.92 1.62
C SER A 176 22.43 -17.10 2.68
N LEU A 177 21.75 -16.84 3.81
CA LEU A 177 22.31 -16.16 4.98
C LEU A 177 22.81 -17.20 6.00
#